data_d9b65bf780dcdb629b1da9e75e2e7720
#
_entry.id   d9b65bf780dcdb629b1da9e75e2e7720
#
_cell.length_a   1.000
_cell.length_b   1.000
_cell.length_c   1.000
_cell.angle_alpha   90.00
_cell.angle_beta   90.00
_cell.angle_gamma   90.00
#
_symmetry.space_group_name_H-M   'P 1'
#
loop_
_entity.id
_entity.type
_entity.pdbx_description
1 polymer ?
#
loop_
_entity_poly.entity_id
_entity_poly.type
_entity_poly.pdbx_seq_one_letter_code
_entity_poly.pdbx_strand_id
1 'polypeptide(L)'
;MIKSLGFWVIIGIITGIVLGYTDKELAIASKPGIDYFIGALKVLIGPIIFVTLVLGIISLESLKKVGSIGAKAVIYFEVVSTLALAIGIFMANVMQPGHGMNLDPSQLDTKSVQKYISQTTEVSASSEIMHILKDAMPTDIITPFTEGKTIQVLVIAIITALIISLMRIEDKQAIQRVFEVVQNFVFKILQIIMYFSPIAAFSAMAVLIAQYRIGSLINLAYLLLVMLISCLVFIFGILGLICYFAKVNIFKFMRFISREVLIVFATSSSESALAPLMRKLEKAGLSKATVGLVLPTGYSFNLDCTNIYLAMSLIFLAQAFNVNLSLAHEISILIVLMIASKGAVGVTGSGFIVLGSTLAALGNMEISEANATLAQVLPVAAIGVLLGVDKFMSEMRAVGNLCGNSVAALIVAIWDKQIDWEKFRYAMDNPEKFHNAGMN
;
A
#
# COMPACT_ATOMS: atom_id res chain seq x y z
N MET A 1 -8.06 25.15 -5.95
CA MET A 1 -6.72 24.58 -6.24
C MET A 1 -5.69 24.90 -5.14
N ILE A 2 -5.51 26.15 -4.71
CA ILE A 2 -4.49 26.57 -3.70
C ILE A 2 -4.66 25.89 -2.32
N LYS A 3 -5.84 25.36 -1.99
CA LYS A 3 -6.12 24.68 -0.72
C LYS A 3 -5.79 23.17 -0.71
N SER A 4 -5.35 22.57 -1.84
CA SER A 4 -5.04 21.15 -1.89
C SER A 4 -3.59 20.86 -1.52
N LEU A 5 -3.36 19.84 -0.69
CA LEU A 5 -2.01 19.37 -0.33
C LEU A 5 -1.19 19.02 -1.58
N GLY A 6 -1.83 18.42 -2.59
CA GLY A 6 -1.19 18.08 -3.86
C GLY A 6 -0.60 19.28 -4.59
N PHE A 7 -1.28 20.43 -4.58
CA PHE A 7 -0.75 21.66 -5.17
C PHE A 7 0.57 22.11 -4.50
N TRP A 8 0.62 22.07 -3.18
CA TRP A 8 1.83 22.43 -2.43
C TRP A 8 2.96 21.41 -2.61
N VAL A 9 2.64 20.12 -2.77
CA VAL A 9 3.64 19.08 -3.09
C VAL A 9 4.25 19.33 -4.47
N ILE A 10 3.43 19.68 -5.48
CA ILE A 10 3.94 20.03 -6.83
C ILE A 10 4.87 21.25 -6.77
N ILE A 11 4.48 22.31 -6.02
CA ILE A 11 5.35 23.48 -5.81
C ILE A 11 6.65 23.06 -5.15
N GLY A 12 6.59 22.22 -4.10
CA GLY A 12 7.76 21.69 -3.43
C GLY A 12 8.69 20.95 -4.40
N ILE A 13 8.14 20.07 -5.24
CA ILE A 13 8.90 19.33 -6.25
C ILE A 13 9.61 20.30 -7.21
N ILE A 14 8.86 21.23 -7.81
CA ILE A 14 9.43 22.17 -8.80
C ILE A 14 10.52 23.04 -8.17
N THR A 15 10.25 23.63 -7.01
CA THR A 15 11.24 24.48 -6.30
C THR A 15 12.46 23.69 -5.84
N GLY A 16 12.25 22.41 -5.39
CA GLY A 16 13.35 21.51 -5.05
C GLY A 16 14.24 21.18 -6.25
N ILE A 17 13.65 20.88 -7.41
CA ILE A 17 14.40 20.65 -8.66
C ILE A 17 15.23 21.89 -9.03
N VAL A 18 14.62 23.07 -9.00
CA VAL A 18 15.32 24.34 -9.30
C VAL A 18 16.50 24.54 -8.34
N LEU A 19 16.28 24.37 -7.04
CA LEU A 19 17.35 24.50 -6.05
C LEU A 19 18.47 23.48 -6.29
N GLY A 20 18.14 22.21 -6.50
CA GLY A 20 19.14 21.15 -6.74
C GLY A 20 20.00 21.38 -7.97
N TYR A 21 19.45 22.10 -8.98
CA TYR A 21 20.18 22.49 -10.18
C TYR A 21 21.02 23.75 -9.99
N THR A 22 20.54 24.76 -9.26
CA THR A 22 21.17 26.07 -9.12
C THR A 22 22.19 26.16 -8.00
N ASP A 23 21.96 25.50 -6.87
CA ASP A 23 22.81 25.54 -5.69
C ASP A 23 22.86 24.18 -4.98
N LYS A 24 23.92 23.43 -5.26
CA LYS A 24 24.12 22.09 -4.69
C LYS A 24 24.34 22.09 -3.18
N GLU A 25 25.03 23.09 -2.65
CA GLU A 25 25.33 23.16 -1.21
C GLU A 25 24.05 23.40 -0.41
N LEU A 26 23.25 24.38 -0.83
CA LEU A 26 21.97 24.67 -0.22
C LEU A 26 20.97 23.53 -0.39
N ALA A 27 20.97 22.85 -1.53
CA ALA A 27 20.16 21.67 -1.77
C ALA A 27 20.48 20.54 -0.79
N ILE A 28 21.78 20.23 -0.60
CA ILE A 28 22.23 19.22 0.36
C ILE A 28 21.91 19.66 1.81
N ALA A 29 22.06 20.95 2.11
CA ALA A 29 21.69 21.51 3.42
C ALA A 29 20.18 21.39 3.74
N SER A 30 19.32 21.20 2.70
CA SER A 30 17.88 20.95 2.90
C SER A 30 17.53 19.52 3.38
N LYS A 31 18.48 18.59 3.38
CA LYS A 31 18.32 17.18 3.76
C LYS A 31 17.55 16.94 5.07
N PRO A 32 17.69 17.75 6.14
CA PRO A 32 16.92 17.57 7.36
C PRO A 32 15.40 17.54 7.16
N GLY A 33 14.89 18.19 6.10
CA GLY A 33 13.46 18.14 5.77
C GLY A 33 12.96 16.74 5.44
N ILE A 34 13.77 15.91 4.75
CA ILE A 34 13.47 14.50 4.49
C ILE A 34 13.64 13.69 5.78
N ASP A 35 14.75 13.88 6.48
CA ASP A 35 15.14 13.04 7.63
C ASP A 35 14.12 13.16 8.75
N TYR A 36 13.66 14.37 9.08
CA TYR A 36 12.59 14.59 10.06
C TYR A 36 11.25 14.02 9.61
N PHE A 37 10.89 14.15 8.34
CA PHE A 37 9.64 13.61 7.83
C PHE A 37 9.63 12.08 7.89
N ILE A 38 10.68 11.42 7.40
CA ILE A 38 10.83 9.96 7.47
C ILE A 38 10.92 9.50 8.94
N GLY A 39 11.64 10.23 9.79
CA GLY A 39 11.71 9.95 11.23
C GLY A 39 10.33 9.96 11.89
N ALA A 40 9.52 10.98 11.60
CA ALA A 40 8.14 11.07 12.11
C ALA A 40 7.26 9.93 11.62
N LEU A 41 7.40 9.51 10.35
CA LEU A 41 6.66 8.36 9.80
C LEU A 41 7.08 7.05 10.48
N LYS A 42 8.37 6.84 10.74
CA LYS A 42 8.89 5.63 11.40
C LYS A 42 8.24 5.37 12.76
N VAL A 43 7.96 6.42 13.54
CA VAL A 43 7.30 6.30 14.86
C VAL A 43 5.89 5.70 14.72
N LEU A 44 5.22 5.94 13.60
CA LEU A 44 3.85 5.47 13.36
C LEU A 44 3.78 4.07 12.75
N ILE A 45 4.88 3.52 12.24
CA ILE A 45 4.90 2.22 11.56
C ILE A 45 4.30 1.13 12.46
N GLY A 46 4.89 0.92 13.63
CA GLY A 46 4.43 -0.12 14.57
C GLY A 46 2.96 0.04 14.98
N PRO A 47 2.54 1.19 15.51
CA PRO A 47 1.15 1.43 15.89
C PRO A 47 0.16 1.24 14.75
N ILE A 48 0.46 1.74 13.55
CA ILE A 48 -0.44 1.60 12.38
C ILE A 48 -0.60 0.12 12.03
N ILE A 49 0.50 -0.61 11.84
CA ILE A 49 0.47 -2.03 11.48
C ILE A 49 -0.30 -2.83 12.52
N PHE A 50 0.01 -2.63 13.79
CA PHE A 50 -0.64 -3.35 14.88
C PHE A 50 -2.16 -3.17 14.86
N VAL A 51 -2.62 -1.91 14.89
CA VAL A 51 -4.05 -1.60 14.98
C VAL A 51 -4.81 -2.04 13.73
N THR A 52 -4.23 -1.78 12.53
CA THR A 52 -4.90 -2.13 11.27
C THR A 52 -4.98 -3.63 11.07
N LEU A 53 -3.91 -4.36 11.39
CA LEU A 53 -3.89 -5.82 11.26
C LEU A 53 -4.83 -6.50 12.25
N VAL A 54 -4.86 -6.03 13.53
CA VAL A 54 -5.79 -6.55 14.54
C VAL A 54 -7.23 -6.35 14.09
N LEU A 55 -7.61 -5.14 13.70
CA LEU A 55 -8.97 -4.84 13.21
C LEU A 55 -9.30 -5.66 11.96
N GLY A 56 -8.34 -5.76 11.06
CA GLY A 56 -8.50 -6.54 9.85
C GLY A 56 -8.85 -8.01 10.14
N ILE A 57 -8.06 -8.69 10.96
CA ILE A 57 -8.26 -10.10 11.31
C ILE A 57 -9.59 -10.31 12.07
N ILE A 58 -9.92 -9.43 13.02
CA ILE A 58 -11.19 -9.48 13.75
C ILE A 58 -12.38 -9.36 12.80
N SER A 59 -12.25 -8.52 11.76
CA SER A 59 -13.28 -8.37 10.73
C SER A 59 -13.44 -9.62 9.86
N LEU A 60 -12.35 -10.31 9.52
CA LEU A 60 -12.38 -11.58 8.78
C LEU A 60 -13.15 -12.68 9.53
N GLU A 61 -13.01 -12.73 10.84
CA GLU A 61 -13.75 -13.71 11.62
C GLU A 61 -15.27 -13.42 11.63
N SER A 62 -15.67 -12.14 11.63
CA SER A 62 -17.07 -11.77 11.42
C SER A 62 -17.56 -12.16 10.03
N LEU A 63 -16.71 -12.10 8.99
CA LEU A 63 -17.01 -12.59 7.64
C LEU A 63 -17.30 -14.09 7.61
N LYS A 64 -16.53 -14.91 8.35
CA LYS A 64 -16.79 -16.35 8.45
C LYS A 64 -18.17 -16.65 9.09
N LYS A 65 -18.61 -15.82 10.03
CA LYS A 65 -19.95 -15.95 10.68
C LYS A 65 -21.09 -15.57 9.75
N VAL A 66 -20.86 -14.76 8.72
CA VAL A 66 -21.87 -14.41 7.69
C VAL A 66 -21.97 -15.49 6.59
N GLY A 67 -21.25 -16.59 6.71
CA GLY A 67 -21.42 -17.78 5.87
C GLY A 67 -20.76 -17.67 4.50
N SER A 68 -21.48 -18.10 3.46
CA SER A 68 -20.98 -18.24 2.08
C SER A 68 -20.36 -16.95 1.50
N ILE A 69 -20.97 -15.81 1.74
CA ILE A 69 -20.52 -14.51 1.21
C ILE A 69 -19.13 -14.17 1.75
N GLY A 70 -18.92 -14.32 3.06
CA GLY A 70 -17.66 -14.00 3.72
C GLY A 70 -16.52 -14.88 3.25
N ALA A 71 -16.73 -16.19 3.16
CA ALA A 71 -15.71 -17.13 2.66
C ALA A 71 -15.30 -16.81 1.21
N LYS A 72 -16.28 -16.54 0.34
CA LYS A 72 -16.03 -16.17 -1.06
C LYS A 72 -15.28 -14.84 -1.17
N ALA A 73 -15.62 -13.85 -0.35
CA ALA A 73 -14.93 -12.58 -0.31
C ALA A 73 -13.45 -12.75 0.08
N VAL A 74 -13.16 -13.53 1.13
CA VAL A 74 -11.77 -13.79 1.56
C VAL A 74 -10.97 -14.50 0.47
N ILE A 75 -11.54 -15.54 -0.14
CA ILE A 75 -10.86 -16.25 -1.24
C ILE A 75 -10.58 -15.29 -2.40
N TYR A 76 -11.56 -14.48 -2.79
CA TYR A 76 -11.38 -13.48 -3.84
C TYR A 76 -10.25 -12.50 -3.50
N PHE A 77 -10.29 -11.92 -2.31
CA PHE A 77 -9.29 -10.94 -1.86
C PHE A 77 -7.87 -11.51 -1.88
N GLU A 78 -7.66 -12.71 -1.34
CA GLU A 78 -6.32 -13.31 -1.31
C GLU A 78 -5.80 -13.63 -2.71
N VAL A 79 -6.62 -14.21 -3.59
CA VAL A 79 -6.23 -14.52 -4.96
C VAL A 79 -5.90 -13.26 -5.74
N VAL A 80 -6.78 -12.26 -5.70
CA VAL A 80 -6.62 -11.05 -6.52
C VAL A 80 -5.49 -10.15 -5.99
N SER A 81 -5.36 -10.03 -4.66
CA SER A 81 -4.24 -9.31 -4.03
C SER A 81 -2.89 -9.96 -4.36
N THR A 82 -2.79 -11.28 -4.37
CA THR A 82 -1.57 -12.01 -4.76
C THR A 82 -1.22 -11.78 -6.23
N LEU A 83 -2.22 -11.82 -7.12
CA LEU A 83 -2.02 -11.48 -8.54
C LEU A 83 -1.56 -10.04 -8.72
N ALA A 84 -2.10 -9.10 -7.95
CA ALA A 84 -1.68 -7.70 -7.98
C ALA A 84 -0.20 -7.53 -7.56
N LEU A 85 0.23 -8.19 -6.49
CA LEU A 85 1.64 -8.22 -6.07
C LEU A 85 2.54 -8.79 -7.17
N ALA A 86 2.15 -9.94 -7.73
CA ALA A 86 2.91 -10.59 -8.81
C ALA A 86 3.04 -9.69 -10.06
N ILE A 87 1.96 -8.97 -10.43
CA ILE A 87 2.01 -7.98 -11.52
C ILE A 87 2.97 -6.84 -11.18
N GLY A 88 2.97 -6.34 -9.95
CA GLY A 88 3.90 -5.30 -9.52
C GLY A 88 5.36 -5.70 -9.70
N ILE A 89 5.73 -6.90 -9.23
CA ILE A 89 7.07 -7.48 -9.43
C ILE A 89 7.37 -7.68 -10.92
N PHE A 90 6.48 -8.34 -11.65
CA PHE A 90 6.67 -8.62 -13.08
C PHE A 90 6.88 -7.36 -13.91
N MET A 91 6.02 -6.36 -13.74
CA MET A 91 6.11 -5.11 -14.50
C MET A 91 7.37 -4.32 -14.15
N ALA A 92 7.79 -4.30 -12.89
CA ALA A 92 9.03 -3.67 -12.48
C ALA A 92 10.27 -4.38 -13.07
N ASN A 93 10.27 -5.70 -13.17
CA ASN A 93 11.36 -6.47 -13.77
C ASN A 93 11.41 -6.35 -15.29
N VAL A 94 10.25 -6.33 -15.96
CA VAL A 94 10.20 -6.19 -17.43
C VAL A 94 10.54 -4.77 -17.87
N MET A 95 10.02 -3.76 -17.19
CA MET A 95 10.19 -2.36 -17.60
C MET A 95 11.37 -1.66 -16.92
N GLN A 96 11.93 -2.21 -15.87
CA GLN A 96 13.15 -1.77 -15.19
C GLN A 96 13.24 -0.25 -14.92
N PRO A 97 12.23 0.36 -14.23
CA PRO A 97 12.18 1.81 -14.06
C PRO A 97 13.32 2.38 -13.20
N GLY A 98 13.94 1.58 -12.34
CA GLY A 98 15.07 1.99 -11.48
C GLY A 98 16.45 1.84 -12.15
N HIS A 99 16.52 1.12 -13.28
CA HIS A 99 17.81 0.81 -13.91
C HIS A 99 18.55 2.08 -14.35
N GLY A 100 19.87 2.11 -14.08
CA GLY A 100 20.74 3.23 -14.46
C GLY A 100 20.70 4.45 -13.53
N MET A 101 19.93 4.43 -12.44
CA MET A 101 19.98 5.49 -11.42
C MET A 101 21.29 5.48 -10.63
N ASN A 102 21.87 4.32 -10.38
CA ASN A 102 23.14 4.12 -9.69
C ASN A 102 23.24 4.92 -8.38
N LEU A 103 22.21 4.82 -7.54
CA LEU A 103 22.17 5.50 -6.26
C LEU A 103 23.16 4.84 -5.28
N ASP A 104 23.83 5.66 -4.47
CA ASP A 104 24.80 5.20 -3.49
C ASP A 104 24.20 5.15 -2.08
N PRO A 105 24.07 3.96 -1.46
CA PRO A 105 23.52 3.82 -0.11
C PRO A 105 24.30 4.60 0.95
N SER A 106 25.62 4.83 0.74
CA SER A 106 26.47 5.54 1.69
C SER A 106 26.10 7.04 1.85
N GLN A 107 25.41 7.59 0.86
CA GLN A 107 24.92 8.98 0.88
C GLN A 107 23.59 9.13 1.59
N LEU A 108 22.93 8.03 1.92
CA LEU A 108 21.75 8.01 2.77
C LEU A 108 22.20 8.06 4.24
N ASP A 109 21.39 8.66 5.11
CA ASP A 109 21.72 8.70 6.54
C ASP A 109 21.64 7.31 7.19
N THR A 110 22.79 6.63 7.23
CA THR A 110 22.94 5.28 7.78
C THR A 110 23.01 5.23 9.30
N LYS A 111 23.13 6.38 10.01
CA LYS A 111 23.23 6.39 11.48
C LYS A 111 22.02 5.75 12.17
N SER A 112 20.84 5.89 11.59
CA SER A 112 19.64 5.20 12.07
C SER A 112 19.65 3.70 11.76
N VAL A 113 20.43 3.25 10.76
CA VAL A 113 20.51 1.85 10.31
C VAL A 113 21.61 1.10 11.05
N GLN A 114 22.74 1.75 11.38
CA GLN A 114 23.83 1.13 12.16
C GLN A 114 23.36 0.60 13.53
N LYS A 115 22.36 1.25 14.13
CA LYS A 115 21.76 0.77 15.40
C LYS A 115 21.02 -0.57 15.22
N TYR A 116 20.55 -0.85 13.99
CA TYR A 116 19.90 -2.14 13.64
C TYR A 116 20.92 -3.20 13.25
N ILE A 117 22.01 -2.85 12.56
CA ILE A 117 23.04 -3.77 12.08
C ILE A 117 23.89 -4.34 13.22
N SER A 118 24.16 -3.55 14.29
CA SER A 118 24.98 -4.00 15.42
C SER A 118 24.35 -5.10 16.29
N GLN A 119 23.12 -5.49 16.03
CA GLN A 119 22.41 -6.55 16.78
C GLN A 119 22.33 -7.89 16.03
N THR A 120 22.84 -7.99 14.80
CA THR A 120 22.82 -9.24 14.01
C THR A 120 24.23 -9.75 13.74
N THR A 121 24.65 -10.75 14.52
CA THR A 121 25.88 -11.48 14.32
C THR A 121 25.57 -12.85 13.70
N GLU A 122 26.26 -13.13 12.58
CA GLU A 122 26.50 -14.42 11.91
C GLU A 122 25.37 -15.45 11.79
N VAL A 123 24.91 -15.70 10.54
CA VAL A 123 24.23 -16.96 10.22
C VAL A 123 24.34 -17.40 8.75
N SER A 124 24.53 -18.71 8.53
CA SER A 124 24.69 -19.39 7.25
C SER A 124 23.39 -19.57 6.43
N ALA A 125 23.52 -19.59 5.10
CA ALA A 125 22.46 -19.55 4.09
C ALA A 125 21.41 -20.71 4.08
N SER A 126 21.56 -21.77 4.86
CA SER A 126 20.59 -22.89 4.88
C SER A 126 19.40 -22.70 5.82
N SER A 127 19.27 -21.52 6.42
CA SER A 127 18.31 -21.24 7.49
C SER A 127 17.48 -19.96 7.32
N GLU A 128 17.43 -19.34 6.13
CA GLU A 128 16.72 -18.06 5.94
C GLU A 128 15.27 -18.06 6.48
N ILE A 129 14.48 -19.05 6.13
CA ILE A 129 13.11 -19.17 6.65
C ILE A 129 13.10 -19.42 8.16
N MET A 130 14.03 -20.24 8.67
CA MET A 130 14.13 -20.53 10.10
C MET A 130 14.63 -19.32 10.89
N HIS A 131 15.48 -18.46 10.28
CA HIS A 131 15.91 -17.20 10.90
C HIS A 131 14.79 -16.18 10.93
N ILE A 132 14.07 -15.96 9.81
CA ILE A 132 12.89 -15.12 9.79
C ILE A 132 11.89 -15.57 10.86
N LEU A 133 11.68 -16.87 11.03
CA LEU A 133 10.79 -17.41 12.06
C LEU A 133 11.33 -17.21 13.49
N LYS A 134 12.65 -17.32 13.71
CA LYS A 134 13.25 -17.03 15.03
C LYS A 134 13.21 -15.53 15.36
N ASP A 135 13.55 -14.68 14.39
CA ASP A 135 13.51 -13.23 14.54
C ASP A 135 12.08 -12.70 14.64
N ALA A 136 11.10 -13.44 14.13
CA ALA A 136 9.69 -13.12 14.26
C ALA A 136 9.14 -13.29 15.68
N MET A 137 9.80 -14.10 16.52
CA MET A 137 9.32 -14.33 17.89
C MET A 137 9.67 -13.14 18.79
N PRO A 138 8.68 -12.41 19.32
CA PRO A 138 8.95 -11.28 20.21
C PRO A 138 9.45 -11.77 21.57
N THR A 139 10.50 -11.14 22.08
CA THR A 139 11.02 -11.39 23.43
C THR A 139 10.24 -10.63 24.50
N ASP A 140 9.59 -9.53 24.12
CA ASP A 140 8.68 -8.73 24.93
C ASP A 140 7.69 -7.96 24.04
N ILE A 141 6.71 -7.29 24.64
CA ILE A 141 5.64 -6.61 23.90
C ILE A 141 6.02 -5.17 23.50
N ILE A 142 6.96 -4.53 24.16
CA ILE A 142 7.26 -3.10 24.01
C ILE A 142 8.40 -2.87 23.00
N THR A 143 9.48 -3.62 23.11
CA THR A 143 10.68 -3.50 22.28
C THR A 143 10.39 -3.51 20.78
N PRO A 144 9.50 -4.37 20.25
CA PRO A 144 9.16 -4.36 18.82
C PRO A 144 8.65 -3.02 18.30
N PHE A 145 7.90 -2.29 19.12
CA PHE A 145 7.36 -0.97 18.75
C PHE A 145 8.41 0.14 18.86
N THR A 146 9.28 0.09 19.87
CA THR A 146 10.29 1.13 20.12
C THR A 146 11.51 0.99 19.22
N GLU A 147 11.88 -0.23 18.85
CA GLU A 147 13.00 -0.53 17.96
C GLU A 147 12.57 -0.72 16.49
N GLY A 148 11.28 -0.67 16.20
CA GLY A 148 10.75 -0.81 14.82
C GLY A 148 10.88 -2.22 14.25
N LYS A 149 10.90 -3.27 15.10
CA LYS A 149 10.95 -4.68 14.68
C LYS A 149 9.60 -5.12 14.09
N THR A 150 9.37 -4.74 12.84
CA THR A 150 8.08 -4.86 12.16
C THR A 150 7.52 -6.28 12.15
N ILE A 151 8.36 -7.30 11.89
CA ILE A 151 7.92 -8.71 11.88
C ILE A 151 7.37 -9.10 13.26
N GLN A 152 8.04 -8.71 14.34
CA GLN A 152 7.58 -8.99 15.69
C GLN A 152 6.26 -8.27 16.00
N VAL A 153 6.09 -7.02 15.52
CA VAL A 153 4.80 -6.29 15.63
C VAL A 153 3.69 -7.03 14.89
N LEU A 154 3.96 -7.57 13.68
CA LEU A 154 3.01 -8.38 12.93
C LEU A 154 2.59 -9.63 13.72
N VAL A 155 3.55 -10.35 14.30
CA VAL A 155 3.25 -11.55 15.12
C VAL A 155 2.41 -11.19 16.34
N ILE A 156 2.77 -10.11 17.07
CA ILE A 156 1.99 -9.64 18.23
C ILE A 156 0.57 -9.28 17.78
N ALA A 157 0.41 -8.60 16.64
CA ALA A 157 -0.90 -8.24 16.11
C ALA A 157 -1.75 -9.46 15.77
N ILE A 158 -1.18 -10.48 15.12
CA ILE A 158 -1.86 -11.73 14.78
C ILE A 158 -2.31 -12.45 16.07
N ILE A 159 -1.41 -12.62 17.03
CA ILE A 159 -1.73 -13.27 18.32
C ILE A 159 -2.84 -12.51 19.04
N THR A 160 -2.71 -11.17 19.13
CA THR A 160 -3.73 -10.31 19.76
C THR A 160 -5.10 -10.47 19.08
N ALA A 161 -5.13 -10.44 17.76
CA ALA A 161 -6.37 -10.61 17.00
C ALA A 161 -7.01 -11.99 17.21
N LEU A 162 -6.20 -13.07 17.25
CA LEU A 162 -6.69 -14.43 17.53
C LEU A 162 -7.28 -14.52 18.93
N ILE A 163 -6.62 -13.94 19.95
CA ILE A 163 -7.13 -13.93 21.33
C ILE A 163 -8.47 -13.19 21.38
N ILE A 164 -8.57 -11.99 20.80
CA ILE A 164 -9.82 -11.22 20.74
C ILE A 164 -10.90 -12.01 20.02
N SER A 165 -10.55 -12.75 18.99
CA SER A 165 -11.48 -13.58 18.22
C SER A 165 -12.11 -14.73 19.03
N LEU A 166 -11.42 -15.21 20.07
CA LEU A 166 -11.88 -16.25 20.99
C LEU A 166 -12.74 -15.69 22.14
N MET A 167 -12.81 -14.37 22.33
CA MET A 167 -13.57 -13.74 23.40
C MET A 167 -15.07 -13.78 23.14
N ARG A 168 -15.86 -13.48 24.18
CA ARG A 168 -17.33 -13.33 24.06
C ARG A 168 -17.66 -12.19 23.08
N ILE A 169 -18.78 -12.30 22.39
CA ILE A 169 -19.18 -11.34 21.35
C ILE A 169 -19.25 -9.91 21.90
N GLU A 170 -19.76 -9.71 23.13
CA GLU A 170 -19.89 -8.41 23.77
C GLU A 170 -18.53 -7.77 24.03
N ASP A 171 -17.59 -8.53 24.61
CA ASP A 171 -16.22 -8.10 24.91
C ASP A 171 -15.44 -7.80 23.63
N LYS A 172 -15.58 -8.67 22.63
CA LYS A 172 -14.98 -8.48 21.29
C LYS A 172 -15.43 -7.18 20.66
N GLN A 173 -16.74 -6.88 20.67
CA GLN A 173 -17.28 -5.64 20.12
C GLN A 173 -16.81 -4.40 20.88
N ALA A 174 -16.67 -4.50 22.20
CA ALA A 174 -16.14 -3.42 23.03
C ALA A 174 -14.68 -3.13 22.68
N ILE A 175 -13.85 -4.16 22.60
CA ILE A 175 -12.42 -4.03 22.22
C ILE A 175 -12.29 -3.51 20.78
N GLN A 176 -13.08 -4.02 19.84
CA GLN A 176 -13.07 -3.55 18.45
C GLN A 176 -13.32 -2.04 18.38
N ARG A 177 -14.29 -1.50 19.11
CA ARG A 177 -14.56 -0.05 19.17
C ARG A 177 -13.35 0.73 19.70
N VAL A 178 -12.66 0.22 20.72
CA VAL A 178 -11.44 0.85 21.23
C VAL A 178 -10.36 0.89 20.13
N PHE A 179 -10.13 -0.22 19.44
CA PHE A 179 -9.16 -0.28 18.34
C PHE A 179 -9.53 0.67 17.19
N GLU A 180 -10.81 0.80 16.84
CA GLU A 180 -11.28 1.77 15.83
C GLU A 180 -11.01 3.22 16.26
N VAL A 181 -11.21 3.56 17.53
CA VAL A 181 -10.86 4.90 18.08
C VAL A 181 -9.35 5.13 18.01
N VAL A 182 -8.54 4.15 18.43
CA VAL A 182 -7.07 4.23 18.36
C VAL A 182 -6.59 4.34 16.91
N GLN A 183 -7.17 3.58 16.00
CA GLN A 183 -6.87 3.67 14.56
C GLN A 183 -7.12 5.10 14.04
N ASN A 184 -8.30 5.65 14.32
CA ASN A 184 -8.65 7.00 13.91
C ASN A 184 -7.68 8.05 14.49
N PHE A 185 -7.27 7.88 15.73
CA PHE A 185 -6.29 8.75 16.38
C PHE A 185 -4.92 8.68 15.70
N VAL A 186 -4.41 7.47 15.44
CA VAL A 186 -3.11 7.27 14.79
C VAL A 186 -3.14 7.80 13.34
N PHE A 187 -4.23 7.57 12.61
CA PHE A 187 -4.40 8.15 11.27
C PHE A 187 -4.52 9.68 11.28
N LYS A 188 -5.08 10.26 12.34
CA LYS A 188 -5.09 11.71 12.48
C LYS A 188 -3.68 12.27 12.66
N ILE A 189 -2.83 11.59 13.44
CA ILE A 189 -1.41 11.94 13.57
C ILE A 189 -0.72 11.81 12.19
N LEU A 190 -0.93 10.70 11.48
CA LEU A 190 -0.40 10.52 10.12
C LEU A 190 -0.83 11.66 9.20
N GLN A 191 -2.10 12.05 9.22
CA GLN A 191 -2.60 13.16 8.42
C GLN A 191 -1.88 14.47 8.75
N ILE A 192 -1.61 14.75 10.03
CA ILE A 192 -0.85 15.93 10.45
C ILE A 192 0.58 15.88 9.90
N ILE A 193 1.26 14.73 10.01
CA ILE A 193 2.60 14.55 9.43
C ILE A 193 2.58 14.76 7.93
N MET A 194 1.56 14.25 7.23
CA MET A 194 1.43 14.40 5.78
C MET A 194 1.26 15.86 5.32
N TYR A 195 0.81 16.79 6.18
CA TYR A 195 0.83 18.21 5.84
C TYR A 195 2.24 18.78 5.64
N PHE A 196 3.27 18.12 6.17
CA PHE A 196 4.68 18.48 5.95
C PHE A 196 5.27 17.82 4.69
N SER A 197 4.51 16.99 3.98
CA SER A 197 4.97 16.32 2.75
C SER A 197 5.46 17.28 1.65
N PRO A 198 4.95 18.54 1.48
CA PRO A 198 5.52 19.48 0.52
C PRO A 198 6.98 19.83 0.83
N ILE A 199 7.33 20.01 2.11
CA ILE A 199 8.70 20.29 2.56
C ILE A 199 9.58 19.07 2.32
N ALA A 200 9.10 17.89 2.64
CA ALA A 200 9.82 16.65 2.40
C ALA A 200 10.05 16.41 0.89
N ALA A 201 9.04 16.66 0.04
CA ALA A 201 9.15 16.53 -1.40
C ALA A 201 10.13 17.56 -2.00
N PHE A 202 10.11 18.82 -1.51
CA PHE A 202 11.10 19.84 -1.86
C PHE A 202 12.52 19.36 -1.55
N SER A 203 12.77 18.96 -0.31
CA SER A 203 14.08 18.51 0.14
C SER A 203 14.54 17.25 -0.62
N ALA A 204 13.63 16.29 -0.86
CA ALA A 204 13.92 15.06 -1.58
C ALA A 204 14.38 15.35 -3.03
N MET A 205 13.65 16.24 -3.72
CA MET A 205 13.99 16.59 -5.11
C MET A 205 15.26 17.44 -5.18
N ALA A 206 15.46 18.37 -4.24
CA ALA A 206 16.66 19.19 -4.17
C ALA A 206 17.91 18.32 -3.98
N VAL A 207 17.91 17.42 -2.99
CA VAL A 207 19.03 16.51 -2.72
C VAL A 207 19.26 15.54 -3.88
N LEU A 208 18.19 14.95 -4.45
CA LEU A 208 18.27 14.00 -5.55
C LEU A 208 18.96 14.65 -6.79
N ILE A 209 18.54 15.87 -7.16
CA ILE A 209 19.10 16.57 -8.31
C ILE A 209 20.54 17.02 -8.05
N ALA A 210 20.84 17.49 -6.83
CA ALA A 210 22.19 17.90 -6.44
C ALA A 210 23.19 16.74 -6.48
N GLN A 211 22.78 15.53 -6.11
CA GLN A 211 23.62 14.34 -6.03
C GLN A 211 23.67 13.56 -7.36
N TYR A 212 22.49 13.31 -7.99
CA TYR A 212 22.35 12.35 -9.10
C TYR A 212 21.94 12.97 -10.44
N ARG A 213 21.82 14.30 -10.53
CA ARG A 213 21.45 15.06 -11.73
C ARG A 213 20.00 14.83 -12.20
N ILE A 214 19.60 15.54 -13.25
CA ILE A 214 18.27 15.50 -13.86
C ILE A 214 17.88 14.11 -14.39
N GLY A 215 18.86 13.25 -14.72
CA GLY A 215 18.60 11.88 -15.18
C GLY A 215 17.71 11.08 -14.25
N SER A 216 17.84 11.26 -12.93
CA SER A 216 17.00 10.55 -11.93
C SER A 216 15.52 10.92 -12.00
N LEU A 217 15.16 12.13 -12.47
CA LEU A 217 13.77 12.53 -12.71
C LEU A 217 13.11 11.73 -13.83
N ILE A 218 13.88 11.36 -14.84
CA ILE A 218 13.40 10.56 -15.97
C ILE A 218 12.97 9.18 -15.43
N ASN A 219 13.78 8.58 -14.57
CA ASN A 219 13.46 7.28 -13.96
C ASN A 219 12.22 7.36 -13.06
N LEU A 220 12.06 8.45 -12.28
CA LEU A 220 10.86 8.66 -11.48
C LEU A 220 9.61 8.89 -12.33
N ALA A 221 9.72 9.68 -13.41
CA ALA A 221 8.63 9.86 -14.38
C ALA A 221 8.30 8.53 -15.08
N TYR A 222 9.31 7.75 -15.42
CA TYR A 222 9.14 6.42 -16.00
C TYR A 222 8.48 5.44 -15.00
N LEU A 223 8.86 5.49 -13.72
CA LEU A 223 8.17 4.72 -12.66
C LEU A 223 6.67 5.06 -12.60
N LEU A 224 6.30 6.35 -12.68
CA LEU A 224 4.90 6.77 -12.73
C LEU A 224 4.18 6.18 -13.95
N LEU A 225 4.82 6.20 -15.11
CA LEU A 225 4.27 5.60 -16.34
C LEU A 225 4.09 4.08 -16.17
N VAL A 226 5.09 3.38 -15.64
CA VAL A 226 5.02 1.93 -15.38
C VAL A 226 3.90 1.61 -14.39
N MET A 227 3.75 2.41 -13.33
CA MET A 227 2.65 2.27 -12.38
C MET A 227 1.28 2.45 -13.03
N LEU A 228 1.12 3.48 -13.87
CA LEU A 228 -0.11 3.72 -14.62
C LEU A 228 -0.45 2.54 -15.54
N ILE A 229 0.53 2.07 -16.33
CA ILE A 229 0.36 0.92 -17.22
C ILE A 229 -0.03 -0.32 -16.40
N SER A 230 0.64 -0.57 -15.27
CA SER A 230 0.36 -1.72 -14.40
C SER A 230 -1.06 -1.67 -13.83
N CYS A 231 -1.53 -0.51 -13.39
CA CYS A 231 -2.90 -0.33 -12.94
C CYS A 231 -3.91 -0.57 -14.08
N LEU A 232 -3.63 -0.09 -15.29
CA LEU A 232 -4.50 -0.31 -16.45
C LEU A 232 -4.53 -1.79 -16.87
N VAL A 233 -3.37 -2.46 -16.91
CA VAL A 233 -3.26 -3.90 -17.17
C VAL A 233 -4.03 -4.69 -16.11
N PHE A 234 -3.92 -4.31 -14.85
CA PHE A 234 -4.67 -4.95 -13.78
C PHE A 234 -6.18 -4.76 -13.95
N ILE A 235 -6.65 -3.51 -14.12
CA ILE A 235 -8.09 -3.21 -14.22
C ILE A 235 -8.70 -3.82 -15.47
N PHE A 236 -8.10 -3.61 -16.64
CA PHE A 236 -8.71 -4.06 -17.91
C PHE A 236 -8.27 -5.45 -18.33
N GLY A 237 -7.08 -5.92 -17.91
CA GLY A 237 -6.60 -7.27 -18.14
C GLY A 237 -7.17 -8.24 -17.08
N ILE A 238 -6.70 -8.16 -15.82
CA ILE A 238 -7.06 -9.15 -14.80
C ILE A 238 -8.52 -9.02 -14.36
N LEU A 239 -8.95 -7.83 -13.90
CA LEU A 239 -10.36 -7.65 -13.53
C LEU A 239 -11.28 -7.76 -14.75
N GLY A 240 -10.79 -7.34 -15.93
CA GLY A 240 -11.49 -7.53 -17.19
C GLY A 240 -11.73 -9.00 -17.52
N LEU A 241 -10.72 -9.85 -17.34
CA LEU A 241 -10.82 -11.30 -17.55
C LEU A 241 -11.77 -11.95 -16.53
N ILE A 242 -11.68 -11.55 -15.26
CA ILE A 242 -12.62 -12.02 -14.22
C ILE A 242 -14.07 -11.64 -14.58
N CYS A 243 -14.31 -10.39 -14.99
CA CYS A 243 -15.63 -9.93 -15.44
C CYS A 243 -16.09 -10.67 -16.69
N TYR A 244 -15.21 -10.97 -17.64
CA TYR A 244 -15.52 -11.73 -18.85
C TYR A 244 -16.06 -13.13 -18.51
N PHE A 245 -15.39 -13.85 -17.60
CA PHE A 245 -15.91 -15.16 -17.14
C PHE A 245 -17.23 -15.03 -16.37
N ALA A 246 -17.46 -13.90 -15.70
CA ALA A 246 -18.73 -13.59 -15.06
C ALA A 246 -19.81 -13.05 -16.03
N LYS A 247 -19.53 -12.99 -17.35
CA LYS A 247 -20.40 -12.44 -18.40
C LYS A 247 -20.78 -10.98 -18.20
N VAL A 248 -19.88 -10.19 -17.64
CA VAL A 248 -20.02 -8.75 -17.42
C VAL A 248 -18.98 -8.00 -18.26
N ASN A 249 -19.42 -6.92 -18.92
CA ASN A 249 -18.52 -6.06 -19.68
C ASN A 249 -17.83 -5.06 -18.71
N ILE A 250 -16.52 -5.18 -18.55
CA ILE A 250 -15.72 -4.33 -17.65
C ILE A 250 -15.80 -2.85 -18.04
N PHE A 251 -15.83 -2.49 -19.32
CA PHE A 251 -15.90 -1.10 -19.77
C PHE A 251 -17.24 -0.45 -19.39
N LYS A 252 -18.36 -1.19 -19.54
CA LYS A 252 -19.68 -0.72 -19.08
C LYS A 252 -19.69 -0.55 -17.56
N PHE A 253 -19.07 -1.47 -16.83
CA PHE A 253 -18.99 -1.41 -15.37
C PHE A 253 -18.12 -0.24 -14.90
N MET A 254 -16.95 -0.01 -15.50
CA MET A 254 -16.11 1.16 -15.19
C MET A 254 -16.83 2.49 -15.52
N ARG A 255 -17.54 2.56 -16.65
CA ARG A 255 -18.38 3.72 -16.98
C ARG A 255 -19.49 3.92 -15.93
N PHE A 256 -20.07 2.85 -15.42
CA PHE A 256 -21.10 2.93 -14.38
C PHE A 256 -20.57 3.53 -13.09
N ILE A 257 -19.36 3.18 -12.62
CA ILE A 257 -18.75 3.70 -11.39
C ILE A 257 -17.88 4.95 -11.61
N SER A 258 -17.89 5.56 -12.79
CA SER A 258 -16.96 6.63 -13.18
C SER A 258 -17.01 7.87 -12.28
N ARG A 259 -18.17 8.22 -11.70
CA ARG A 259 -18.28 9.35 -10.75
C ARG A 259 -17.56 9.07 -9.44
N GLU A 260 -17.68 7.86 -8.92
CA GLU A 260 -16.99 7.43 -7.73
C GLU A 260 -15.48 7.38 -7.96
N VAL A 261 -15.05 6.96 -9.16
CA VAL A 261 -13.63 7.06 -9.60
C VAL A 261 -13.15 8.50 -9.56
N LEU A 262 -13.92 9.46 -10.06
CA LEU A 262 -13.54 10.89 -10.03
C LEU A 262 -13.45 11.45 -8.60
N ILE A 263 -14.36 11.05 -7.70
CA ILE A 263 -14.29 11.44 -6.28
C ILE A 263 -12.99 10.93 -5.65
N VAL A 264 -12.66 9.66 -5.88
CA VAL A 264 -11.46 9.03 -5.34
C VAL A 264 -10.20 9.65 -5.92
N PHE A 265 -10.16 9.92 -7.22
CA PHE A 265 -9.05 10.61 -7.85
C PHE A 265 -8.81 12.00 -7.23
N ALA A 266 -9.89 12.77 -7.04
CA ALA A 266 -9.79 14.11 -6.45
C ALA A 266 -9.35 14.12 -4.98
N THR A 267 -9.69 13.07 -4.22
CA THR A 267 -9.40 12.97 -2.78
C THR A 267 -8.15 12.14 -2.45
N SER A 268 -7.66 11.36 -3.40
CA SER A 268 -6.61 10.33 -3.22
C SER A 268 -6.95 9.33 -2.11
N SER A 269 -8.25 9.11 -1.86
CA SER A 269 -8.73 8.17 -0.85
C SER A 269 -9.89 7.35 -1.40
N SER A 270 -9.72 6.04 -1.49
CA SER A 270 -10.78 5.14 -1.94
C SER A 270 -11.98 5.11 -0.98
N GLU A 271 -11.75 5.38 0.31
CA GLU A 271 -12.81 5.42 1.33
C GLU A 271 -13.81 6.55 1.11
N SER A 272 -13.40 7.66 0.47
CA SER A 272 -14.26 8.82 0.22
C SER A 272 -15.49 8.50 -0.64
N ALA A 273 -15.42 7.44 -1.46
CA ALA A 273 -16.51 7.00 -2.31
C ALA A 273 -17.26 5.77 -1.77
N LEU A 274 -16.91 5.25 -0.58
CA LEU A 274 -17.50 4.02 -0.04
C LEU A 274 -19.02 4.09 0.02
N ALA A 275 -19.56 5.07 0.74
CA ALA A 275 -21.01 5.18 0.96
C ALA A 275 -21.82 5.42 -0.34
N PRO A 276 -21.41 6.34 -1.25
CA PRO A 276 -22.09 6.50 -2.54
C PRO A 276 -21.99 5.25 -3.42
N LEU A 277 -20.84 4.56 -3.44
CA LEU A 277 -20.66 3.33 -4.20
C LEU A 277 -21.56 2.20 -3.69
N MET A 278 -21.63 2.00 -2.37
CA MET A 278 -22.52 1.00 -1.75
C MET A 278 -23.97 1.19 -2.21
N ARG A 279 -24.51 2.39 -2.02
CA ARG A 279 -25.90 2.71 -2.43
C ARG A 279 -26.14 2.51 -3.93
N LYS A 280 -25.15 2.85 -4.74
CA LYS A 280 -25.23 2.73 -6.19
C LYS A 280 -25.26 1.27 -6.64
N LEU A 281 -24.42 0.41 -6.09
CA LEU A 281 -24.39 -1.02 -6.37
C LEU A 281 -25.65 -1.73 -5.86
N GLU A 282 -26.17 -1.36 -4.69
CA GLU A 282 -27.44 -1.87 -4.18
C GLU A 282 -28.62 -1.52 -5.10
N LYS A 283 -28.68 -0.25 -5.55
CA LYS A 283 -29.72 0.18 -6.52
C LYS A 283 -29.57 -0.50 -7.88
N ALA A 284 -28.35 -0.89 -8.26
CA ALA A 284 -28.09 -1.67 -9.47
C ALA A 284 -28.43 -3.16 -9.34
N GLY A 285 -28.92 -3.61 -8.19
CA GLY A 285 -29.43 -4.99 -8.03
C GLY A 285 -28.50 -5.95 -7.29
N LEU A 286 -27.38 -5.48 -6.70
CA LEU A 286 -26.59 -6.29 -5.79
C LEU A 286 -27.26 -6.32 -4.41
N SER A 287 -27.18 -7.46 -3.71
CA SER A 287 -27.80 -7.55 -2.38
C SER A 287 -27.11 -6.64 -1.35
N LYS A 288 -27.88 -6.05 -0.43
CA LYS A 288 -27.37 -5.25 0.67
C LYS A 288 -26.38 -6.03 1.54
N ALA A 289 -26.62 -7.33 1.73
CA ALA A 289 -25.73 -8.19 2.51
C ALA A 289 -24.36 -8.31 1.87
N THR A 290 -24.29 -8.54 0.55
CA THR A 290 -23.01 -8.63 -0.17
C THR A 290 -22.29 -7.29 -0.22
N VAL A 291 -22.99 -6.23 -0.61
CA VAL A 291 -22.39 -4.89 -0.72
C VAL A 291 -21.92 -4.41 0.65
N GLY A 292 -22.76 -4.55 1.68
CA GLY A 292 -22.47 -4.10 3.05
C GLY A 292 -21.34 -4.88 3.72
N LEU A 293 -21.05 -6.11 3.25
CA LEU A 293 -19.96 -6.91 3.78
C LEU A 293 -18.68 -6.74 2.96
N VAL A 294 -18.75 -6.93 1.64
CA VAL A 294 -17.57 -7.04 0.76
C VAL A 294 -16.87 -5.69 0.59
N LEU A 295 -17.63 -4.60 0.38
CA LEU A 295 -16.99 -3.30 0.18
C LEU A 295 -16.21 -2.81 1.40
N PRO A 296 -16.80 -2.67 2.61
CA PRO A 296 -16.04 -2.17 3.75
C PRO A 296 -14.82 -3.04 4.10
N THR A 297 -14.95 -4.37 4.00
CA THR A 297 -13.83 -5.28 4.26
C THR A 297 -12.79 -5.24 3.16
N GLY A 298 -13.17 -5.07 1.91
CA GLY A 298 -12.26 -4.90 0.79
C GLY A 298 -11.34 -3.69 0.94
N TYR A 299 -11.78 -2.61 1.57
CA TYR A 299 -10.93 -1.43 1.84
C TYR A 299 -9.79 -1.69 2.83
N SER A 300 -9.80 -2.82 3.53
CA SER A 300 -8.69 -3.26 4.38
C SER A 300 -7.94 -4.45 3.80
N PHE A 301 -8.61 -5.34 3.07
CA PHE A 301 -8.04 -6.62 2.64
C PHE A 301 -7.73 -6.73 1.15
N ASN A 302 -8.35 -5.91 0.32
CA ASN A 302 -8.23 -5.98 -1.15
C ASN A 302 -7.79 -4.63 -1.73
N LEU A 303 -6.60 -4.21 -1.37
CA LEU A 303 -5.98 -2.98 -1.86
C LEU A 303 -5.07 -3.28 -3.06
N ASP A 304 -5.66 -3.71 -4.17
CA ASP A 304 -4.97 -4.28 -5.33
C ASP A 304 -3.88 -3.36 -5.89
N CYS A 305 -4.20 -2.11 -6.22
CA CYS A 305 -3.20 -1.20 -6.77
C CYS A 305 -2.23 -0.66 -5.70
N THR A 306 -2.56 -0.74 -4.41
CA THR A 306 -1.57 -0.56 -3.34
C THR A 306 -0.58 -1.73 -3.33
N ASN A 307 -1.03 -2.94 -3.56
CA ASN A 307 -0.16 -4.12 -3.68
C ASN A 307 0.79 -4.01 -4.88
N ILE A 308 0.28 -3.58 -6.05
CA ILE A 308 1.12 -3.27 -7.22
C ILE A 308 2.18 -2.23 -6.86
N TYR A 309 1.79 -1.13 -6.20
CA TYR A 309 2.70 -0.09 -5.75
C TYR A 309 3.79 -0.61 -4.81
N LEU A 310 3.42 -1.38 -3.79
CA LEU A 310 4.36 -1.90 -2.80
C LEU A 310 5.42 -2.78 -3.47
N ALA A 311 4.98 -3.74 -4.27
CA ALA A 311 5.85 -4.65 -4.98
C ALA A 311 6.75 -3.91 -5.98
N MET A 312 6.17 -3.04 -6.82
CA MET A 312 6.89 -2.27 -7.82
C MET A 312 7.90 -1.31 -7.19
N SER A 313 7.52 -0.61 -6.12
CA SER A 313 8.40 0.35 -5.44
C SER A 313 9.62 -0.34 -4.81
N LEU A 314 9.43 -1.54 -4.25
CA LEU A 314 10.53 -2.30 -3.66
C LEU A 314 11.53 -2.76 -4.75
N ILE A 315 11.04 -3.32 -5.84
CA ILE A 315 11.88 -3.73 -6.98
C ILE A 315 12.56 -2.50 -7.63
N PHE A 316 11.82 -1.39 -7.80
CA PHE A 316 12.39 -0.14 -8.28
C PHE A 316 13.57 0.35 -7.42
N LEU A 317 13.39 0.35 -6.09
CA LEU A 317 14.45 0.75 -5.18
C LEU A 317 15.66 -0.20 -5.28
N ALA A 318 15.43 -1.51 -5.34
CA ALA A 318 16.52 -2.47 -5.56
C ALA A 318 17.29 -2.16 -6.85
N GLN A 319 16.59 -1.94 -7.97
CA GLN A 319 17.21 -1.56 -9.25
C GLN A 319 17.97 -0.23 -9.16
N ALA A 320 17.38 0.78 -8.48
CA ALA A 320 17.97 2.11 -8.35
C ALA A 320 19.29 2.10 -7.57
N PHE A 321 19.42 1.19 -6.60
CA PHE A 321 20.63 0.98 -5.79
C PHE A 321 21.51 -0.16 -6.29
N ASN A 322 21.27 -0.68 -7.51
CA ASN A 322 22.01 -1.80 -8.12
C ASN A 322 22.01 -3.08 -7.27
N VAL A 323 20.94 -3.34 -6.53
CA VAL A 323 20.77 -4.57 -5.76
C VAL A 323 20.18 -5.64 -6.66
N ASN A 324 20.94 -6.71 -6.92
CA ASN A 324 20.49 -7.83 -7.72
C ASN A 324 19.63 -8.77 -6.88
N LEU A 325 18.33 -8.82 -7.15
CA LEU A 325 17.40 -9.74 -6.51
C LEU A 325 17.27 -11.01 -7.32
N SER A 326 17.51 -12.16 -6.70
CA SER A 326 17.20 -13.46 -7.28
C SER A 326 15.69 -13.73 -7.24
N LEU A 327 15.22 -14.71 -8.02
CA LEU A 327 13.83 -15.14 -7.97
C LEU A 327 13.41 -15.58 -6.55
N ALA A 328 14.32 -16.20 -5.79
CA ALA A 328 14.07 -16.59 -4.40
C ALA A 328 13.83 -15.36 -3.50
N HIS A 329 14.64 -14.29 -3.69
CA HIS A 329 14.43 -13.03 -2.98
C HIS A 329 13.08 -12.39 -3.35
N GLU A 330 12.68 -12.40 -4.61
CA GLU A 330 11.40 -11.85 -5.06
C GLU A 330 10.20 -12.65 -4.51
N ILE A 331 10.31 -13.97 -4.41
CA ILE A 331 9.28 -14.81 -3.75
C ILE A 331 9.21 -14.49 -2.26
N SER A 332 10.34 -14.32 -1.57
CA SER A 332 10.37 -13.92 -0.16
C SER A 332 9.71 -12.55 0.04
N ILE A 333 10.02 -11.59 -0.83
CA ILE A 333 9.38 -10.26 -0.86
C ILE A 333 7.87 -10.39 -1.05
N LEU A 334 7.41 -11.22 -2.00
CA LEU A 334 6.00 -11.45 -2.25
C LEU A 334 5.30 -11.98 -1.00
N ILE A 335 5.87 -12.99 -0.33
CA ILE A 335 5.29 -13.58 0.88
C ILE A 335 5.19 -12.53 2.02
N VAL A 336 6.24 -11.75 2.24
CA VAL A 336 6.22 -10.69 3.26
C VAL A 336 5.20 -9.63 2.92
N LEU A 337 5.11 -9.22 1.64
CA LEU A 337 4.12 -8.24 1.18
C LEU A 337 2.69 -8.76 1.28
N MET A 338 2.41 -10.04 1.08
CA MET A 338 1.08 -10.62 1.27
C MET A 338 0.56 -10.37 2.69
N ILE A 339 1.44 -10.39 3.69
CA ILE A 339 1.07 -10.14 5.08
C ILE A 339 1.09 -8.64 5.38
N ALA A 340 2.19 -7.95 5.05
CA ALA A 340 2.40 -6.54 5.36
C ALA A 340 1.36 -5.63 4.69
N SER A 341 0.92 -5.97 3.47
CA SER A 341 -0.08 -5.19 2.74
C SER A 341 -1.45 -5.15 3.44
N LYS A 342 -1.76 -6.10 4.29
CA LYS A 342 -3.01 -6.09 5.10
C LYS A 342 -3.01 -4.99 6.17
N GLY A 343 -1.84 -4.43 6.47
CA GLY A 343 -1.69 -3.22 7.29
C GLY A 343 -1.85 -1.90 6.53
N ALA A 344 -2.00 -1.95 5.20
CA ALA A 344 -2.26 -0.76 4.39
C ALA A 344 -3.72 -0.32 4.54
N VAL A 345 -3.97 0.96 4.28
CA VAL A 345 -5.31 1.56 4.28
C VAL A 345 -5.44 2.48 3.06
N GLY A 346 -6.66 2.69 2.60
CA GLY A 346 -6.98 3.48 1.40
C GLY A 346 -6.78 5.00 1.54
N VAL A 347 -5.78 5.45 2.32
CA VAL A 347 -5.46 6.87 2.54
C VAL A 347 -4.03 7.22 2.12
N THR A 348 -3.82 8.50 1.80
CA THR A 348 -2.49 9.01 1.41
C THR A 348 -1.46 8.76 2.50
N GLY A 349 -0.27 8.27 2.13
CA GLY A 349 0.86 8.01 3.02
C GLY A 349 0.86 6.63 3.69
N SER A 350 -0.27 5.92 3.78
CA SER A 350 -0.30 4.58 4.39
C SER A 350 0.55 3.58 3.61
N GLY A 351 0.49 3.59 2.27
CA GLY A 351 1.31 2.73 1.43
C GLY A 351 2.82 3.00 1.60
N PHE A 352 3.20 4.27 1.78
CA PHE A 352 4.59 4.66 2.02
C PHE A 352 5.11 4.09 3.36
N ILE A 353 4.27 4.09 4.40
CA ILE A 353 4.59 3.49 5.70
C ILE A 353 4.75 1.98 5.56
N VAL A 354 3.82 1.31 4.88
CA VAL A 354 3.89 -0.14 4.66
C VAL A 354 5.11 -0.53 3.84
N LEU A 355 5.50 0.28 2.85
CA LEU A 355 6.75 0.07 2.11
C LEU A 355 7.98 0.16 3.03
N GLY A 356 8.05 1.19 3.86
CA GLY A 356 9.14 1.35 4.83
C GLY A 356 9.19 0.21 5.84
N SER A 357 8.03 -0.25 6.32
CA SER A 357 7.94 -1.39 7.23
C SER A 357 8.34 -2.71 6.57
N THR A 358 8.00 -2.88 5.29
CA THR A 358 8.39 -4.07 4.52
C THR A 358 9.90 -4.11 4.30
N LEU A 359 10.53 -2.98 3.95
CA LEU A 359 11.99 -2.90 3.87
C LEU A 359 12.66 -3.20 5.20
N ALA A 360 12.12 -2.70 6.31
CA ALA A 360 12.62 -3.02 7.64
C ALA A 360 12.47 -4.52 7.97
N ALA A 361 11.34 -5.11 7.61
CA ALA A 361 11.06 -6.54 7.82
C ALA A 361 11.99 -7.45 7.02
N LEU A 362 12.35 -7.05 5.80
CA LEU A 362 13.26 -7.77 4.91
C LEU A 362 14.74 -7.43 5.18
N GLY A 363 15.02 -6.56 6.14
CA GLY A 363 16.36 -6.02 6.38
C GLY A 363 17.45 -7.06 6.60
N ASN A 364 17.12 -8.20 7.19
CA ASN A 364 18.03 -9.31 7.46
C ASN A 364 18.16 -10.30 6.29
N MET A 365 17.45 -10.09 5.18
CA MET A 365 17.56 -10.95 4.00
C MET A 365 18.97 -10.83 3.40
N GLU A 366 19.68 -11.96 3.31
CA GLU A 366 21.03 -12.02 2.74
C GLU A 366 20.97 -11.81 1.22
N ILE A 367 21.82 -10.93 0.69
CA ILE A 367 22.00 -10.68 -0.76
C ILE A 367 23.32 -11.30 -1.18
N SER A 368 23.28 -12.31 -2.04
CA SER A 368 24.30 -13.35 -2.29
C SER A 368 25.67 -12.89 -2.82
N GLU A 369 25.90 -11.65 -3.22
CA GLU A 369 27.16 -11.26 -3.86
C GLU A 369 28.25 -10.73 -2.91
N ALA A 370 27.92 -10.47 -1.61
CA ALA A 370 28.89 -9.90 -0.67
C ALA A 370 28.68 -10.28 0.81
N ASN A 371 27.89 -11.28 1.12
CA ASN A 371 27.42 -11.55 2.51
C ASN A 371 26.76 -10.30 3.16
N ALA A 372 26.20 -9.42 2.35
CA ALA A 372 25.55 -8.22 2.81
C ALA A 372 24.06 -8.47 3.02
N THR A 373 23.48 -7.88 4.05
CA THR A 373 22.03 -7.92 4.26
C THR A 373 21.33 -6.84 3.42
N LEU A 374 20.04 -7.03 3.14
CA LEU A 374 19.26 -6.05 2.39
C LEU A 374 19.30 -4.67 3.06
N ALA A 375 19.25 -4.59 4.39
CA ALA A 375 19.32 -3.34 5.14
C ALA A 375 20.64 -2.56 4.92
N GLN A 376 21.73 -3.26 4.61
CA GLN A 376 23.02 -2.63 4.34
C GLN A 376 23.08 -1.99 2.96
N VAL A 377 22.50 -2.66 1.94
CA VAL A 377 22.53 -2.21 0.56
C VAL A 377 21.29 -1.40 0.16
N LEU A 378 20.17 -1.61 0.84
CA LEU A 378 18.91 -0.92 0.63
C LEU A 378 18.26 -0.52 1.97
N PRO A 379 18.77 0.51 2.64
CA PRO A 379 18.24 0.94 3.93
C PRO A 379 16.84 1.53 3.79
N VAL A 380 16.06 1.53 4.90
CA VAL A 380 14.70 2.09 4.93
C VAL A 380 14.67 3.57 4.48
N ALA A 381 15.75 4.32 4.69
CA ALA A 381 15.87 5.70 4.21
C ALA A 381 15.77 5.84 2.68
N ALA A 382 16.01 4.76 1.92
CA ALA A 382 15.90 4.74 0.46
C ALA A 382 14.49 5.08 -0.04
N ILE A 383 13.43 4.84 0.77
CA ILE A 383 12.06 5.24 0.41
C ILE A 383 11.94 6.76 0.16
N GLY A 384 12.86 7.57 0.71
CA GLY A 384 12.92 9.00 0.46
C GLY A 384 12.98 9.38 -1.02
N VAL A 385 13.57 8.53 -1.87
CA VAL A 385 13.62 8.71 -3.33
C VAL A 385 12.22 8.80 -3.94
N LEU A 386 11.24 8.10 -3.37
CA LEU A 386 9.87 8.05 -3.87
C LEU A 386 8.99 9.24 -3.42
N LEU A 387 9.45 10.06 -2.45
CA LEU A 387 8.63 11.15 -1.89
C LEU A 387 8.11 12.14 -2.95
N GLY A 388 8.91 12.41 -3.98
CA GLY A 388 8.51 13.30 -5.05
C GLY A 388 7.40 12.77 -5.94
N VAL A 389 7.20 11.46 -6.00
CA VAL A 389 6.20 10.81 -6.87
C VAL A 389 5.10 10.11 -6.11
N ASP A 390 5.25 9.87 -4.80
CA ASP A 390 4.29 9.10 -3.99
C ASP A 390 2.87 9.67 -4.03
N LYS A 391 2.72 10.99 -4.09
CA LYS A 391 1.40 11.63 -4.20
C LYS A 391 0.65 11.18 -5.45
N PHE A 392 1.32 11.17 -6.61
CA PHE A 392 0.71 10.74 -7.88
C PHE A 392 0.45 9.23 -7.88
N MET A 393 1.39 8.45 -7.33
CA MET A 393 1.18 7.01 -7.15
C MET A 393 0.02 6.72 -6.19
N SER A 394 -0.20 7.57 -5.17
CA SER A 394 -1.32 7.45 -4.24
C SER A 394 -2.67 7.66 -4.91
N GLU A 395 -2.78 8.58 -5.86
CA GLU A 395 -4.00 8.77 -6.66
C GLU A 395 -4.33 7.55 -7.52
N MET A 396 -3.31 7.00 -8.21
CA MET A 396 -3.47 5.79 -9.01
C MET A 396 -3.88 4.58 -8.14
N ARG A 397 -3.25 4.41 -6.97
CA ARG A 397 -3.60 3.36 -6.01
C ARG A 397 -5.05 3.46 -5.57
N ALA A 398 -5.48 4.65 -5.16
CA ALA A 398 -6.83 4.86 -4.64
C ALA A 398 -7.89 4.53 -5.70
N VAL A 399 -7.69 4.97 -6.95
CA VAL A 399 -8.59 4.66 -8.08
C VAL A 399 -8.62 3.14 -8.35
N GLY A 400 -7.46 2.51 -8.44
CA GLY A 400 -7.39 1.09 -8.72
C GLY A 400 -8.00 0.23 -7.61
N ASN A 401 -7.79 0.60 -6.34
CA ASN A 401 -8.41 -0.07 -5.20
C ASN A 401 -9.94 0.04 -5.23
N LEU A 402 -10.48 1.22 -5.60
CA LEU A 402 -11.93 1.39 -5.80
C LEU A 402 -12.46 0.44 -6.88
N CYS A 403 -11.78 0.38 -8.02
CA CYS A 403 -12.15 -0.51 -9.14
C CYS A 403 -12.13 -1.98 -8.71
N GLY A 404 -11.05 -2.43 -8.05
CA GLY A 404 -10.90 -3.78 -7.54
C GLY A 404 -12.00 -4.17 -6.55
N ASN A 405 -12.27 -3.32 -5.57
CA ASN A 405 -13.32 -3.56 -4.56
C ASN A 405 -14.73 -3.55 -5.17
N SER A 406 -14.97 -2.71 -6.18
CA SER A 406 -16.24 -2.71 -6.91
C SER A 406 -16.47 -4.02 -7.66
N VAL A 407 -15.42 -4.51 -8.32
CA VAL A 407 -15.46 -5.82 -9.02
C VAL A 407 -15.58 -6.96 -8.01
N ALA A 408 -14.88 -6.90 -6.87
CA ALA A 408 -15.00 -7.89 -5.80
C ALA A 408 -16.45 -8.03 -5.32
N ALA A 409 -17.12 -6.91 -5.02
CA ALA A 409 -18.53 -6.92 -4.60
C ALA A 409 -19.45 -7.53 -5.69
N LEU A 410 -19.21 -7.20 -6.95
CA LEU A 410 -19.94 -7.75 -8.08
C LEU A 410 -19.74 -9.27 -8.20
N ILE A 411 -18.48 -9.73 -8.20
CA ILE A 411 -18.15 -11.15 -8.40
C ILE A 411 -18.64 -12.01 -7.24
N VAL A 412 -18.49 -11.54 -6.00
CA VAL A 412 -19.01 -12.24 -4.83
C VAL A 412 -20.55 -12.31 -4.87
N ALA A 413 -21.23 -11.23 -5.30
CA ALA A 413 -22.68 -11.24 -5.47
C ALA A 413 -23.14 -12.26 -6.53
N ILE A 414 -22.43 -12.35 -7.65
CA ILE A 414 -22.68 -13.33 -8.70
C ILE A 414 -22.44 -14.76 -8.19
N TRP A 415 -21.31 -14.96 -7.53
CA TRP A 415 -20.88 -16.26 -7.01
C TRP A 415 -21.79 -16.79 -5.90
N ASP A 416 -22.38 -15.88 -5.12
CA ASP A 416 -23.37 -16.21 -4.08
C ASP A 416 -24.83 -16.16 -4.57
N LYS A 417 -25.06 -15.91 -5.88
CA LYS A 417 -26.38 -15.77 -6.50
C LYS A 417 -27.24 -14.66 -5.87
N GLN A 418 -26.60 -13.61 -5.40
CA GLN A 418 -27.18 -12.47 -4.72
C GLN A 418 -27.25 -11.22 -5.61
N ILE A 419 -27.59 -11.40 -6.90
CA ILE A 419 -27.69 -10.33 -7.91
C ILE A 419 -29.02 -10.42 -8.66
N ASP A 420 -29.70 -9.28 -8.81
CA ASP A 420 -30.85 -9.09 -9.71
C ASP A 420 -30.31 -8.71 -11.10
N TRP A 421 -30.24 -9.66 -12.02
CA TRP A 421 -29.65 -9.48 -13.34
C TRP A 421 -30.43 -8.49 -14.21
N GLU A 422 -31.76 -8.36 -14.06
CA GLU A 422 -32.57 -7.43 -14.83
C GLU A 422 -32.20 -5.98 -14.46
N LYS A 423 -32.22 -5.68 -13.16
CA LYS A 423 -31.77 -4.36 -12.64
C LYS A 423 -30.32 -4.07 -12.97
N PHE A 424 -29.46 -5.07 -12.85
CA PHE A 424 -28.03 -4.88 -13.13
C PHE A 424 -27.78 -4.51 -14.59
N ARG A 425 -28.37 -5.24 -15.54
CA ARG A 425 -28.24 -4.95 -16.96
C ARG A 425 -28.80 -3.58 -17.31
N TYR A 426 -29.98 -3.24 -16.75
CA TYR A 426 -30.57 -1.93 -16.93
C TYR A 426 -29.66 -0.80 -16.43
N ALA A 427 -29.02 -0.97 -15.27
CA ALA A 427 -28.07 -0.01 -14.71
C ALA A 427 -26.82 0.16 -15.59
N MET A 428 -26.29 -0.94 -16.13
CA MET A 428 -25.13 -0.92 -17.04
C MET A 428 -25.43 -0.19 -18.37
N ASP A 429 -26.65 -0.30 -18.87
CA ASP A 429 -27.06 0.35 -20.13
C ASP A 429 -27.52 1.81 -19.91
N ASN A 430 -27.90 2.18 -18.68
CA ASN A 430 -28.38 3.52 -18.32
C ASN A 430 -27.60 4.12 -17.13
N PRO A 431 -26.26 4.24 -17.17
CA PRO A 431 -25.46 4.66 -16.02
C PRO A 431 -25.83 6.05 -15.50
N GLU A 432 -26.31 6.94 -16.38
CA GLU A 432 -26.65 8.31 -16.05
C GLU A 432 -27.81 8.44 -15.04
N LYS A 433 -28.79 7.52 -15.11
CA LYS A 433 -29.91 7.48 -14.17
C LYS A 433 -29.48 7.11 -12.74
N PHE A 434 -28.33 6.50 -12.59
CA PHE A 434 -27.75 6.08 -11.31
C PHE A 434 -26.70 7.05 -10.77
N HIS A 435 -26.36 8.11 -11.52
CA HIS A 435 -25.33 9.06 -11.13
C HIS A 435 -25.63 9.78 -9.81
N ASN A 436 -26.89 10.05 -9.50
CA ASN A 436 -27.31 10.71 -8.26
C ASN A 436 -27.79 9.70 -7.19
N ALA A 437 -27.70 8.42 -7.47
CA ALA A 437 -28.18 7.36 -6.58
C ALA A 437 -27.42 7.30 -5.23
N GLY A 438 -26.23 7.86 -5.16
CA GLY A 438 -25.40 7.92 -3.96
C GLY A 438 -25.56 9.20 -3.12
N MET A 439 -26.29 10.22 -3.63
CA MET A 439 -26.40 11.52 -2.97
C MET A 439 -27.72 11.69 -2.19
N ASN A 440 -28.73 10.85 -2.43
CA ASN A 440 -30.05 10.87 -1.73
C ASN A 440 -30.18 9.68 -0.78
#